data_30ca29acc828de7ca51051d26489180b
#
_entry.id   30ca29acc828de7ca51051d26489180b
#
_cell.length_a   1.000
_cell.length_b   1.000
_cell.length_c   1.000
_cell.angle_alpha   90.00
_cell.angle_beta   90.00
_cell.angle_gamma   90.00
#
_symmetry.space_group_name_H-M   'P 1'
#
loop_
_entity.id
_entity.type
_entity.pdbx_description
1 polymer ?
#
loop_
_entity_poly.entity_id
_entity_poly.type
_entity_poly.pdbx_seq_one_letter_code
_entity_poly.pdbx_strand_id
1 'polypeptide(L)'
;MRKMRKWLILLFLCPCVMRGQTQPATEALDKLANDFWSWRAKYAPFTADDVNRLERPGGVRDWSAAAIDRRTRDLKEFDARYQKIDPSGWPIPQQVDYRLIGSALSRVHWELEVNPRWKRDPNFYIEQTLTPM
;
A
#
# COMPACT_ATOMS: atom_id res chain seq x y z
N MET A 1 -68.07 22.06 -30.52
CA MET A 1 -67.60 21.21 -29.38
C MET A 1 -66.15 20.76 -29.67
N ARG A 2 -65.16 21.43 -29.10
CA ARG A 2 -63.70 21.14 -29.32
C ARG A 2 -63.19 20.28 -28.16
N LYS A 3 -62.79 19.03 -28.44
CA LYS A 3 -62.18 18.12 -27.48
C LYS A 3 -60.71 18.50 -27.34
N MET A 4 -60.33 19.03 -26.17
CA MET A 4 -58.92 19.26 -25.78
C MET A 4 -58.29 17.93 -25.36
N ARG A 5 -57.35 17.41 -26.16
CA ARG A 5 -56.50 16.26 -25.80
C ARG A 5 -55.37 16.78 -24.91
N LYS A 6 -55.44 16.43 -23.63
CA LYS A 6 -54.35 16.65 -22.65
C LYS A 6 -53.23 15.68 -22.95
N TRP A 7 -52.10 16.18 -23.39
CA TRP A 7 -50.86 15.42 -23.50
C TRP A 7 -50.16 15.40 -22.12
N LEU A 8 -50.11 14.23 -21.51
CA LEU A 8 -49.36 13.99 -20.28
C LEU A 8 -47.92 13.65 -20.70
N ILE A 9 -47.01 14.61 -20.56
CA ILE A 9 -45.55 14.38 -20.74
C ILE A 9 -45.07 13.76 -19.44
N LEU A 10 -44.84 12.44 -19.45
CA LEU A 10 -44.18 11.72 -18.36
C LEU A 10 -42.66 11.93 -18.49
N LEU A 11 -42.10 12.85 -17.69
CA LEU A 11 -40.66 13.06 -17.57
C LEU A 11 -40.09 11.88 -16.76
N PHE A 12 -39.48 10.92 -17.45
CA PHE A 12 -38.66 9.87 -16.82
C PHE A 12 -37.36 10.50 -16.35
N LEU A 13 -37.32 10.93 -15.07
CA LEU A 13 -36.06 11.21 -14.39
C LEU A 13 -35.35 9.86 -14.14
N CYS A 14 -34.42 9.52 -15.01
CA CYS A 14 -33.51 8.40 -14.77
C CYS A 14 -32.45 8.85 -13.72
N PRO A 15 -32.46 8.34 -12.47
CA PRO A 15 -31.37 8.62 -11.55
C PRO A 15 -30.17 7.84 -12.05
N CYS A 16 -29.23 8.56 -12.67
CA CYS A 16 -27.90 8.03 -12.99
C CYS A 16 -27.16 7.83 -11.67
N VAL A 17 -27.41 6.72 -10.98
CA VAL A 17 -26.61 6.27 -9.84
C VAL A 17 -25.26 5.87 -10.41
N MET A 18 -24.31 6.80 -10.43
CA MET A 18 -22.89 6.48 -10.60
C MET A 18 -22.46 5.66 -9.37
N ARG A 19 -22.74 4.37 -9.40
CA ARG A 19 -22.00 3.43 -8.56
C ARG A 19 -20.58 3.45 -9.08
N GLY A 20 -19.68 4.06 -8.32
CA GLY A 20 -18.25 3.82 -8.45
C GLY A 20 -18.03 2.32 -8.27
N GLN A 21 -18.00 1.58 -9.36
CA GLN A 21 -17.57 0.18 -9.33
C GLN A 21 -16.07 0.21 -9.09
N THR A 22 -15.69 0.04 -7.82
CA THR A 22 -14.32 -0.37 -7.48
C THR A 22 -14.10 -1.69 -8.21
N GLN A 23 -13.25 -1.69 -9.22
CA GLN A 23 -13.01 -2.93 -9.98
C GLN A 23 -12.32 -3.93 -9.04
N PRO A 24 -12.63 -5.24 -9.11
CA PRO A 24 -12.03 -6.27 -8.25
C PRO A 24 -10.50 -6.25 -8.24
N ALA A 25 -9.90 -5.77 -9.32
CA ALA A 25 -8.45 -5.64 -9.46
C ALA A 25 -7.86 -4.53 -8.58
N THR A 26 -8.56 -3.41 -8.35
CA THR A 26 -8.12 -2.34 -7.44
C THR A 26 -8.27 -2.76 -5.99
N GLU A 27 -9.27 -3.58 -5.63
CA GLU A 27 -9.40 -4.16 -4.29
C GLU A 27 -8.17 -5.02 -3.92
N ALA A 28 -7.61 -5.75 -4.88
CA ALA A 28 -6.40 -6.53 -4.66
C ALA A 28 -5.18 -5.64 -4.36
N LEU A 29 -5.06 -4.50 -5.04
CA LEU A 29 -4.03 -3.51 -4.76
C LEU A 29 -4.24 -2.85 -3.40
N ASP A 30 -5.46 -2.44 -3.08
CA ASP A 30 -5.80 -1.81 -1.81
C ASP A 30 -5.49 -2.74 -0.63
N LYS A 31 -5.87 -4.02 -0.77
CA LYS A 31 -5.54 -5.04 0.23
C LYS A 31 -4.03 -5.24 0.38
N LEU A 32 -3.32 -5.34 -0.74
CA LEU A 32 -1.85 -5.46 -0.72
C LEU A 32 -1.21 -4.26 -0.04
N ALA A 33 -1.64 -3.04 -0.38
CA ALA A 33 -1.13 -1.80 0.20
C ALA A 33 -1.36 -1.74 1.71
N ASN A 34 -2.57 -2.03 2.17
CA ASN A 34 -2.92 -2.03 3.60
C ASN A 34 -2.10 -3.05 4.39
N ASP A 35 -1.97 -4.29 3.87
CA ASP A 35 -1.18 -5.35 4.49
C ASP A 35 0.31 -4.95 4.55
N PHE A 36 0.85 -4.43 3.44
CA PHE A 36 2.24 -4.01 3.35
C PHE A 36 2.56 -2.85 4.29
N TRP A 37 1.74 -1.79 4.32
CA TRP A 37 2.00 -0.64 5.18
C TRP A 37 1.85 -0.99 6.67
N SER A 38 0.90 -1.86 7.04
CA SER A 38 0.79 -2.38 8.40
C SER A 38 2.02 -3.18 8.81
N TRP A 39 2.53 -4.03 7.92
CA TRP A 39 3.77 -4.77 8.11
C TRP A 39 4.98 -3.82 8.19
N ARG A 40 5.05 -2.84 7.28
CA ARG A 40 6.13 -1.86 7.23
C ARG A 40 6.19 -1.02 8.51
N ALA A 41 5.06 -0.54 9.00
CA ALA A 41 4.97 0.21 10.27
C ALA A 41 5.55 -0.57 11.44
N LYS A 42 5.30 -1.88 11.47
CA LYS A 42 5.79 -2.77 12.53
C LYS A 42 7.29 -3.03 12.47
N TYR A 43 7.87 -3.12 11.28
CA TYR A 43 9.24 -3.59 11.08
C TYR A 43 10.21 -2.57 10.50
N ALA A 44 9.74 -1.40 10.07
CA ALA A 44 10.62 -0.36 9.55
C ALA A 44 11.67 0.08 10.57
N PRO A 45 12.89 0.41 10.15
CA PRO A 45 13.84 1.11 11.00
C PRO A 45 13.23 2.40 11.54
N PHE A 46 13.61 2.82 12.75
CA PHE A 46 13.15 4.11 13.29
C PHE A 46 13.59 5.32 12.46
N THR A 47 14.65 5.17 11.69
CA THR A 47 15.16 6.18 10.77
C THR A 47 14.48 6.19 9.40
N ALA A 48 13.58 5.23 9.13
CA ALA A 48 12.81 5.23 7.89
C ALA A 48 11.82 6.41 7.88
N ASP A 49 11.65 7.04 6.74
CA ASP A 49 10.81 8.22 6.52
C ASP A 49 9.51 7.91 5.74
N ASP A 50 9.36 6.65 5.31
CA ASP A 50 8.23 6.18 4.53
C ASP A 50 7.00 5.79 5.37
N VAL A 51 7.14 5.75 6.70
CA VAL A 51 6.06 5.48 7.64
C VAL A 51 6.02 6.55 8.71
N ASN A 52 4.83 7.10 8.96
CA ASN A 52 4.64 8.09 10.01
C ASN A 52 5.05 7.51 11.38
N ARG A 53 5.83 8.28 12.15
CA ARG A 53 6.29 7.86 13.48
C ARG A 53 5.13 7.54 14.44
N LEU A 54 4.01 8.26 14.34
CA LEU A 54 2.82 8.02 15.15
C LEU A 54 2.13 6.69 14.89
N GLU A 55 2.35 6.12 13.71
CA GLU A 55 1.78 4.83 13.30
C GLU A 55 2.67 3.64 13.67
N ARG A 56 3.89 3.91 14.15
CA ARG A 56 4.83 2.85 14.51
C ARG A 56 4.58 2.36 15.91
N PRO A 57 4.42 1.05 16.12
CA PRO A 57 4.40 0.49 17.47
C PRO A 57 5.67 0.86 18.23
N GLY A 58 5.55 1.23 19.50
CA GLY A 58 6.69 1.43 20.38
C GLY A 58 7.49 0.15 20.61
N GLY A 59 8.61 0.28 21.31
CA GLY A 59 9.45 -0.85 21.70
C GLY A 59 10.65 -1.11 20.80
N VAL A 60 11.51 -1.99 21.24
CA VAL A 60 12.75 -2.35 20.55
C VAL A 60 12.44 -3.28 19.37
N ARG A 61 13.00 -2.97 18.20
CA ARG A 61 12.89 -3.83 17.03
C ARG A 61 13.90 -4.97 17.10
N ASP A 62 13.45 -6.17 16.79
CA ASP A 62 14.32 -7.35 16.67
C ASP A 62 15.07 -7.30 15.33
N TRP A 63 16.40 -7.18 15.42
CA TRP A 63 17.33 -7.20 14.28
C TRP A 63 18.19 -8.48 14.23
N SER A 64 17.75 -9.55 14.89
CA SER A 64 18.39 -10.85 14.79
C SER A 64 18.34 -11.39 13.36
N ALA A 65 19.28 -12.27 13.01
CA ALA A 65 19.29 -12.94 11.70
C ALA A 65 17.94 -13.62 11.40
N ALA A 66 17.36 -14.29 12.40
CA ALA A 66 16.05 -14.95 12.25
C ALA A 66 14.90 -13.96 11.97
N ALA A 67 14.95 -12.76 12.56
CA ALA A 67 13.96 -11.72 12.30
C ALA A 67 14.12 -11.15 10.88
N ILE A 68 15.37 -10.96 10.43
CA ILE A 68 15.66 -10.52 9.06
C ILE A 68 15.21 -11.56 8.04
N ASP A 69 15.50 -12.84 8.27
CA ASP A 69 15.05 -13.92 7.38
C ASP A 69 13.52 -13.97 7.26
N ARG A 70 12.80 -13.76 8.37
CA ARG A 70 11.34 -13.64 8.31
C ARG A 70 10.91 -12.46 7.45
N ARG A 71 11.46 -11.26 7.67
CA ARG A 71 11.13 -10.06 6.88
C ARG A 71 11.42 -10.23 5.39
N THR A 72 12.52 -10.90 5.06
CA THR A 72 12.87 -11.21 3.66
C THR A 72 11.86 -12.18 3.02
N ARG A 73 11.37 -13.17 3.78
CA ARG A 73 10.30 -14.06 3.28
C ARG A 73 8.98 -13.30 3.10
N ASP A 74 8.58 -12.51 4.09
CA ASP A 74 7.37 -11.68 4.02
C ASP A 74 7.41 -10.76 2.80
N LEU A 75 8.57 -10.11 2.54
CA LEU A 75 8.75 -9.25 1.37
C LEU A 75 8.55 -10.01 0.06
N LYS A 76 9.09 -11.23 -0.05
CA LYS A 76 8.89 -12.07 -1.24
C LYS A 76 7.42 -12.43 -1.46
N GLU A 77 6.65 -12.61 -0.38
CA GLU A 77 5.20 -12.85 -0.48
C GLU A 77 4.46 -11.61 -0.98
N PHE A 78 4.84 -10.41 -0.51
CA PHE A 78 4.31 -9.15 -1.04
C PHE A 78 4.65 -8.96 -2.52
N ASP A 79 5.89 -9.20 -2.92
CA ASP A 79 6.32 -9.14 -4.31
C ASP A 79 5.53 -10.12 -5.19
N ALA A 80 5.33 -11.36 -4.73
CA ALA A 80 4.56 -12.35 -5.45
C ALA A 80 3.08 -11.94 -5.62
N ARG A 81 2.51 -11.25 -4.65
CA ARG A 81 1.15 -10.68 -4.74
C ARG A 81 1.11 -9.51 -5.71
N TYR A 82 2.09 -8.61 -5.65
CA TYR A 82 2.22 -7.46 -6.52
C TYR A 82 2.33 -7.88 -8.00
N GLN A 83 3.16 -8.87 -8.31
CA GLN A 83 3.36 -9.38 -9.67
C GLN A 83 2.11 -10.04 -10.28
N LYS A 84 1.14 -10.45 -9.48
CA LYS A 84 -0.13 -11.02 -9.95
C LYS A 84 -1.17 -9.95 -10.34
N ILE A 85 -0.91 -8.69 -10.01
CA ILE A 85 -1.82 -7.59 -10.32
C ILE A 85 -1.46 -7.05 -11.71
N ASP A 86 -2.42 -7.07 -12.62
CA ASP A 86 -2.27 -6.45 -13.93
C ASP A 86 -2.92 -5.05 -13.93
N PRO A 87 -2.11 -3.97 -13.99
CA PRO A 87 -2.63 -2.60 -14.03
C PRO A 87 -3.05 -2.15 -15.43
N SER A 88 -2.97 -3.01 -16.45
CA SER A 88 -3.33 -2.67 -17.81
C SER A 88 -4.82 -2.30 -17.90
N GLY A 89 -5.12 -1.21 -18.59
CA GLY A 89 -6.48 -0.72 -18.72
C GLY A 89 -7.05 0.01 -17.50
N TRP A 90 -6.28 0.16 -16.41
CA TRP A 90 -6.72 0.94 -15.26
C TRP A 90 -6.69 2.45 -15.57
N PRO A 91 -7.55 3.25 -14.91
CA PRO A 91 -7.41 4.70 -14.93
C PRO A 91 -6.03 5.14 -14.39
N ILE A 92 -5.52 6.27 -14.89
CA ILE A 92 -4.18 6.74 -14.55
C ILE A 92 -3.91 6.84 -13.04
N PRO A 93 -4.83 7.35 -12.19
CA PRO A 93 -4.59 7.41 -10.75
C PRO A 93 -4.25 6.04 -10.15
N GLN A 94 -5.01 5.00 -10.49
CA GLN A 94 -4.77 3.65 -9.97
C GLN A 94 -3.47 3.02 -10.53
N GLN A 95 -3.08 3.37 -11.77
CA GLN A 95 -1.77 2.97 -12.28
C GLN A 95 -0.63 3.64 -11.51
N VAL A 96 -0.82 4.90 -11.06
CA VAL A 96 0.15 5.60 -10.20
C VAL A 96 0.25 4.91 -8.86
N ASP A 97 -0.87 4.59 -8.21
CA ASP A 97 -0.90 3.88 -6.93
C ASP A 97 -0.18 2.53 -7.02
N TYR A 98 -0.42 1.77 -8.09
CA TYR A 98 0.30 0.52 -8.35
C TYR A 98 1.82 0.74 -8.41
N ARG A 99 2.29 1.76 -9.14
CA ARG A 99 3.73 2.06 -9.24
C ARG A 99 4.33 2.52 -7.93
N LEU A 100 3.57 3.27 -7.12
CA LEU A 100 4.02 3.70 -5.79
C LEU A 100 4.23 2.51 -4.85
N ILE A 101 3.32 1.55 -4.83
CA ILE A 101 3.50 0.32 -4.05
C ILE A 101 4.71 -0.49 -4.55
N GLY A 102 4.90 -0.63 -5.86
CA GLY A 102 6.09 -1.28 -6.43
C GLY A 102 7.40 -0.59 -6.04
N SER A 103 7.41 0.74 -6.02
CA SER A 103 8.56 1.52 -5.54
C SER A 103 8.84 1.29 -4.05
N ALA A 104 7.79 1.24 -3.23
CA ALA A 104 7.92 0.98 -1.79
C ALA A 104 8.47 -0.44 -1.51
N LEU A 105 8.00 -1.45 -2.22
CA LEU A 105 8.54 -2.81 -2.15
C LEU A 105 10.03 -2.85 -2.54
N SER A 106 10.38 -2.20 -3.65
CA SER A 106 11.78 -2.10 -4.12
C SER A 106 12.68 -1.41 -3.12
N ARG A 107 12.19 -0.39 -2.41
CA ARG A 107 12.93 0.27 -1.34
C ARG A 107 13.25 -0.69 -0.18
N VAL A 108 12.27 -1.49 0.25
CA VAL A 108 12.48 -2.46 1.33
C VAL A 108 13.44 -3.56 0.90
N HIS A 109 13.34 -4.02 -0.35
CA HIS A 109 14.32 -4.95 -0.93
C HIS A 109 15.74 -4.38 -0.86
N TRP A 110 15.90 -3.12 -1.26
CA TRP A 110 17.20 -2.44 -1.18
C TRP A 110 17.74 -2.38 0.26
N GLU A 111 16.89 -2.07 1.25
CA GLU A 111 17.27 -2.00 2.66
C GLU A 111 17.70 -3.36 3.24
N LEU A 112 17.03 -4.44 2.86
CA LEU A 112 17.26 -5.76 3.42
C LEU A 112 18.39 -6.52 2.74
N GLU A 113 18.51 -6.41 1.42
CA GLU A 113 19.38 -7.28 0.63
C GLU A 113 20.53 -6.54 -0.08
N VAL A 114 20.27 -5.34 -0.63
CA VAL A 114 21.27 -4.61 -1.42
C VAL A 114 22.20 -3.78 -0.56
N ASN A 115 21.64 -3.00 0.36
CA ASN A 115 22.42 -2.19 1.32
C ASN A 115 22.01 -2.48 2.76
N PRO A 116 22.33 -3.67 3.28
CA PRO A 116 21.93 -4.08 4.62
C PRO A 116 22.74 -3.34 5.70
N ARG A 117 22.35 -2.10 6.05
CA ARG A 117 22.99 -1.30 7.11
C ARG A 117 23.01 -2.06 8.44
N TRP A 118 21.96 -2.80 8.76
CA TRP A 118 21.89 -3.67 9.94
C TRP A 118 23.04 -4.68 10.06
N LYS A 119 23.70 -5.02 8.94
CA LYS A 119 24.83 -5.97 8.90
C LYS A 119 26.20 -5.28 8.89
N ARG A 120 26.27 -4.05 8.39
CA ARG A 120 27.55 -3.38 8.04
C ARG A 120 27.83 -2.14 8.86
N ASP A 121 26.82 -1.52 9.45
CA ASP A 121 26.91 -0.22 10.08
C ASP A 121 26.56 -0.31 11.57
N PRO A 122 27.55 -0.28 12.47
CA PRO A 122 27.28 -0.28 13.92
C PRO A 122 26.44 0.91 14.36
N ASN A 123 26.54 2.07 13.68
CA ASN A 123 25.76 3.26 14.00
C ASN A 123 24.26 3.03 13.78
N PHE A 124 23.90 2.12 12.90
CA PHE A 124 22.51 1.72 12.69
C PHE A 124 21.82 1.33 14.02
N TYR A 125 22.49 0.54 14.85
CA TYR A 125 21.92 0.11 16.14
C TYR A 125 21.81 1.24 17.15
N ILE A 126 22.74 2.17 17.15
CA ILE A 126 22.69 3.39 17.97
C ILE A 126 21.48 4.23 17.58
N GLU A 127 21.26 4.45 16.30
CA GLU A 127 20.10 5.16 15.77
C GLU A 127 18.77 4.48 16.17
N GLN A 128 18.72 3.13 16.17
CA GLN A 128 17.53 2.38 16.56
C GLN A 128 17.20 2.49 18.06
N THR A 129 18.16 2.78 18.91
CA THR A 129 17.96 2.89 20.36
C THR A 129 17.69 4.33 20.81
N LEU A 130 18.28 5.33 20.18
CA LEU A 130 18.14 6.74 20.55
C LEU A 130 16.92 7.42 19.94
N THR A 131 16.49 6.99 18.76
CA THR A 131 15.36 7.62 18.04
C THR A 131 13.97 7.37 18.66
N PRO A 132 13.71 6.27 19.39
CA PRO A 132 12.42 6.05 20.06
C PRO A 132 12.18 6.93 21.31
N MET A 133 13.21 7.59 21.83
CA MET A 133 13.10 8.50 22.97
C MET A 133 12.69 9.90 22.51
#